data_57a6c082713818643bd9036be3c29e77
#
_entry.id   57a6c082713818643bd9036be3c29e77
#
_cell.length_a   1.000
_cell.length_b   1.000
_cell.length_c   1.000
_cell.angle_alpha   90.00
_cell.angle_beta   90.00
_cell.angle_gamma   90.00
#
_symmetry.space_group_name_H-M   'P 1'
#
loop_
_entity.id
_entity.type
_entity.pdbx_description
1 polymer ?
#
loop_
_entity_poly.entity_id
_entity_poly.type
_entity_poly.pdbx_seq_one_letter_code
_entity_poly.pdbx_strand_id
1 'polypeptide(L)'
;SSDVCSSDLAAQKYEMHEEGITTLRDADIDRIEGTRHQYAQIMAARNHGLYVDKGALRCWKKAHIQTPVSYLDFEWETYAFPPYEGMKPFDVLVFQYSLHIEEQQKLRHVGFIGEGDCRRAFLEHLLAHIPKTGTILVYNMDGAEKLRLVQLAQQFPEYEERLRTVWERMVD
;
A
#
# COMPACT_ATOMS: atom_id res chain seq x y z
N SER A 1 -9.65 22.71 6.97
CA SER A 1 -8.57 22.95 7.94
C SER A 1 -7.78 21.67 8.08
N SER A 2 -6.59 21.63 7.51
CA SER A 2 -5.67 20.54 7.69
C SER A 2 -5.04 20.65 9.08
N ASP A 3 -5.65 20.02 10.05
CA ASP A 3 -5.03 19.87 11.37
C ASP A 3 -3.86 18.91 11.23
N VAL A 4 -2.68 19.49 11.11
CA VAL A 4 -1.43 18.74 11.10
C VAL A 4 -1.13 18.34 12.54
N CYS A 5 -1.65 17.23 12.96
CA CYS A 5 -1.20 16.50 14.13
C CYS A 5 0.04 15.70 13.77
N SER A 6 1.20 16.34 13.70
CA SER A 6 2.46 15.62 13.84
C SER A 6 2.97 15.86 15.25
N SER A 7 3.01 14.83 16.08
CA SER A 7 3.47 14.87 17.47
C SER A 7 4.95 15.27 17.61
N ASP A 8 5.71 15.22 16.53
CA ASP A 8 7.17 15.34 16.56
C ASP A 8 7.71 16.78 16.47
N LEU A 9 6.82 17.78 16.32
CA LEU A 9 7.17 19.20 16.26
C LEU A 9 6.51 20.04 17.34
N ALA A 10 6.12 19.48 18.48
CA ALA A 10 5.29 20.20 19.43
C ALA A 10 5.90 21.54 19.87
N ALA A 11 7.18 21.59 20.25
CA ALA A 11 7.83 22.81 20.71
C ALA A 11 7.94 23.86 19.59
N GLN A 12 8.52 23.52 18.48
CA GLN A 12 8.71 24.42 17.33
C GLN A 12 7.39 24.91 16.75
N LYS A 13 6.36 24.08 16.75
CA LYS A 13 5.01 24.45 16.33
C LYS A 13 4.41 25.52 17.24
N TYR A 14 4.58 25.39 18.54
CA TYR A 14 4.08 26.39 19.50
C TYR A 14 4.85 27.69 19.41
N GLU A 15 6.18 27.66 19.28
CA GLU A 15 7.00 28.86 19.09
C GLU A 15 6.58 29.63 17.81
N MET A 16 6.45 28.95 16.68
CA MET A 16 5.99 29.56 15.45
C MET A 16 4.57 30.14 15.59
N HIS A 17 3.68 29.44 16.30
CA HIS A 17 2.32 29.93 16.55
C HIS A 17 2.31 31.20 17.38
N GLU A 18 3.15 31.30 18.43
CA GLU A 18 3.31 32.50 19.24
C GLU A 18 3.84 33.70 18.42
N GLU A 19 4.66 33.43 17.41
CA GLU A 19 5.15 34.42 16.46
C GLU A 19 4.11 34.80 15.36
N GLY A 20 2.90 34.20 15.39
CA GLY A 20 1.84 34.47 14.43
C GLY A 20 1.92 33.60 13.16
N ILE A 21 2.82 32.61 13.08
CA ILE A 21 2.92 31.70 11.98
C ILE A 21 1.89 30.56 12.21
N THR A 22 0.77 30.60 11.50
CA THR A 22 -0.37 29.72 11.71
C THR A 22 -0.60 28.73 10.56
N THR A 23 0.16 28.85 9.47
CA THR A 23 0.01 27.95 8.32
C THR A 23 1.32 27.24 7.98
N LEU A 24 1.21 26.02 7.42
CA LEU A 24 2.38 25.30 6.93
C LEU A 24 3.12 26.03 5.81
N ARG A 25 2.41 26.85 5.03
CA ARG A 25 3.00 27.64 3.95
C ARG A 25 4.02 28.65 4.47
N ASP A 26 3.73 29.24 5.62
CA ASP A 26 4.51 30.33 6.23
C ASP A 26 5.57 29.78 7.20
N ALA A 27 5.53 28.47 7.51
CA ALA A 27 6.45 27.84 8.43
C ALA A 27 7.91 27.99 7.97
N ASP A 28 8.80 28.29 8.91
CA ASP A 28 10.24 28.46 8.63
C ASP A 28 10.91 27.08 8.54
N ILE A 29 11.39 26.72 7.35
CA ILE A 29 12.02 25.43 7.07
C ILE A 29 13.35 25.30 7.82
N ASP A 30 14.10 26.38 7.97
CA ASP A 30 15.43 26.34 8.58
C ASP A 30 15.36 26.12 10.10
N ARG A 31 14.19 26.37 10.70
CA ARG A 31 13.91 26.12 12.13
C ARG A 31 13.39 24.72 12.41
N ILE A 32 13.08 23.93 11.36
CA ILE A 32 12.49 22.63 11.52
C ILE A 32 13.60 21.58 11.56
N GLU A 33 13.96 21.16 12.76
CA GLU A 33 14.78 19.96 12.99
C GLU A 33 13.95 18.68 12.78
N GLY A 34 13.23 18.64 11.65
CA GLY A 34 12.18 17.69 11.44
C GLY A 34 12.55 16.53 10.52
N THR A 35 11.63 15.61 10.45
CA THR A 35 11.70 14.47 9.53
C THR A 35 11.53 14.92 8.08
N ARG A 36 11.96 14.08 7.14
CA ARG A 36 11.76 14.27 5.70
C ARG A 36 10.29 14.52 5.35
N HIS A 37 9.35 13.94 6.11
CA HIS A 37 7.90 14.14 5.93
C HIS A 37 7.46 15.57 6.22
N GLN A 38 7.97 16.20 7.27
CA GLN A 38 7.60 17.56 7.63
C GLN A 38 8.09 18.57 6.58
N TYR A 39 9.32 18.39 6.11
CA TYR A 39 9.83 19.17 4.97
C TYR A 39 8.91 19.02 3.74
N ALA A 40 8.53 17.79 3.41
CA ALA A 40 7.65 17.52 2.27
C ALA A 40 6.26 18.16 2.42
N GLN A 41 5.69 18.18 3.64
CA GLN A 41 4.41 18.82 3.92
C GLN A 41 4.47 20.34 3.69
N ILE A 42 5.53 21.02 4.16
CA ILE A 42 5.72 22.45 3.97
C ILE A 42 5.91 22.78 2.50
N MET A 43 6.75 22.00 1.82
CA MET A 43 6.98 22.19 0.38
C MET A 43 5.71 21.94 -0.43
N ALA A 44 4.90 20.96 -0.06
CA ALA A 44 3.60 20.73 -0.67
C ALA A 44 2.65 21.91 -0.44
N ALA A 45 2.56 22.44 0.78
CA ALA A 45 1.73 23.59 1.11
C ALA A 45 2.13 24.84 0.30
N ARG A 46 3.44 25.05 0.06
CA ARG A 46 3.98 26.13 -0.76
C ARG A 46 3.72 25.95 -2.25
N ASN A 47 3.63 24.70 -2.71
CA ASN A 47 3.48 24.30 -4.12
C ASN A 47 2.09 23.71 -4.41
N HIS A 48 1.04 24.42 -4.02
CA HIS A 48 -0.35 24.08 -4.34
C HIS A 48 -0.79 22.65 -3.96
N GLY A 49 -0.25 22.15 -2.85
CA GLY A 49 -0.62 20.83 -2.31
C GLY A 49 0.21 19.66 -2.83
N LEU A 50 1.20 19.88 -3.69
CA LEU A 50 2.03 18.81 -4.25
C LEU A 50 3.53 19.05 -4.02
N TYR A 51 4.22 18.07 -3.47
CA TYR A 51 5.67 17.98 -3.46
C TYR A 51 6.14 16.62 -3.95
N VAL A 52 7.06 16.60 -4.88
CA VAL A 52 7.69 15.38 -5.41
C VAL A 52 9.20 15.54 -5.43
N ASP A 53 9.90 14.75 -4.63
CA ASP A 53 11.36 14.58 -4.76
C ASP A 53 11.65 13.71 -6.00
N LYS A 54 11.79 14.40 -7.15
CA LYS A 54 12.03 13.71 -8.44
C LYS A 54 13.32 12.90 -8.46
N GLY A 55 14.33 13.32 -7.69
CA GLY A 55 15.60 12.62 -7.57
C GLY A 55 15.44 11.28 -6.84
N ALA A 56 14.88 11.34 -5.64
CA ALA A 56 14.60 10.16 -4.84
C ALA A 56 13.65 9.18 -5.55
N LEU A 57 12.57 9.70 -6.15
CA LEU A 57 11.63 8.87 -6.91
C LEU A 57 12.29 8.16 -8.08
N ARG A 58 13.18 8.83 -8.81
CA ARG A 58 13.92 8.22 -9.93
C ARG A 58 14.84 7.10 -9.46
N CYS A 59 15.57 7.33 -8.38
CA CYS A 59 16.44 6.32 -7.78
C CYS A 59 15.64 5.11 -7.30
N TRP A 60 14.54 5.36 -6.60
CA TRP A 60 13.64 4.31 -6.10
C TRP A 60 13.05 3.48 -7.25
N LYS A 61 12.53 4.14 -8.29
CA LYS A 61 12.00 3.45 -9.48
C LYS A 61 13.06 2.56 -10.14
N LYS A 62 14.29 3.05 -10.29
CA LYS A 62 15.37 2.27 -10.88
C LYS A 62 15.74 1.03 -10.06
N ALA A 63 15.64 1.12 -8.73
CA ALA A 63 15.98 0.03 -7.83
C ALA A 63 14.89 -1.04 -7.73
N HIS A 64 13.61 -0.66 -7.83
CA HIS A 64 12.50 -1.53 -7.45
C HIS A 64 11.54 -1.88 -8.60
N ILE A 65 11.49 -1.08 -9.68
CA ILE A 65 10.50 -1.29 -10.73
C ILE A 65 11.07 -2.11 -11.88
N GLN A 66 10.44 -3.26 -12.11
CA GLN A 66 10.68 -4.16 -13.23
C GLN A 66 9.37 -4.42 -13.96
N THR A 67 9.37 -4.34 -15.29
CA THR A 67 8.18 -4.60 -16.11
C THR A 67 7.94 -6.10 -16.33
N PRO A 68 6.69 -6.55 -16.43
CA PRO A 68 5.45 -5.78 -16.28
C PRO A 68 5.26 -5.26 -14.86
N VAL A 69 4.57 -4.13 -14.69
CA VAL A 69 4.22 -3.60 -13.37
C VAL A 69 2.76 -3.93 -13.08
N SER A 70 2.53 -4.57 -11.96
CA SER A 70 1.20 -4.89 -11.46
C SER A 70 0.84 -3.99 -10.28
N TYR A 71 -0.35 -3.43 -10.26
CA TYR A 71 -0.92 -2.69 -9.15
C TYR A 71 -2.04 -3.56 -8.59
N LEU A 72 -1.90 -3.99 -7.34
CA LEU A 72 -2.77 -4.98 -6.72
C LEU A 72 -3.37 -4.44 -5.43
N ASP A 73 -4.66 -4.65 -5.27
CA ASP A 73 -5.43 -4.23 -4.10
C ASP A 73 -6.45 -5.31 -3.76
N PHE A 74 -6.66 -5.58 -2.44
CA PHE A 74 -7.53 -6.62 -1.92
C PHE A 74 -8.61 -6.05 -1.01
N GLU A 75 -9.79 -6.70 -1.03
CA GLU A 75 -10.79 -6.55 0.01
C GLU A 75 -11.02 -7.87 0.73
N TRP A 76 -11.12 -7.79 2.05
CA TRP A 76 -11.27 -8.97 2.93
C TRP A 76 -12.11 -8.67 4.16
N GLU A 77 -12.56 -9.73 4.79
CA GLU A 77 -13.23 -9.68 6.08
C GLU A 77 -12.72 -10.80 7.00
N THR A 78 -13.03 -10.69 8.28
CA THR A 78 -12.74 -11.70 9.30
C THR A 78 -13.97 -11.89 10.20
N TYR A 79 -14.13 -13.10 10.71
CA TYR A 79 -15.27 -13.47 11.55
C TYR A 79 -14.81 -14.04 12.87
N ALA A 80 -15.42 -13.61 13.99
CA ALA A 80 -15.22 -14.22 15.29
C ALA A 80 -15.79 -15.66 15.32
N PHE A 81 -16.87 -15.88 14.58
CA PHE A 81 -17.47 -17.21 14.35
C PHE A 81 -17.29 -17.56 12.86
N PRO A 82 -16.34 -18.48 12.56
CA PRO A 82 -16.03 -18.84 11.18
C PRO A 82 -17.26 -19.35 10.43
N PRO A 83 -17.60 -18.75 9.27
CA PRO A 83 -18.81 -19.17 8.54
C PRO A 83 -18.58 -20.41 7.66
N TYR A 84 -17.31 -20.80 7.44
CA TYR A 84 -16.97 -21.90 6.50
C TYR A 84 -16.07 -22.92 7.15
N GLU A 85 -16.16 -24.16 6.64
CA GLU A 85 -15.35 -25.28 7.09
C GLU A 85 -13.85 -24.99 6.91
N GLY A 86 -13.04 -25.44 7.87
CA GLY A 86 -11.61 -25.25 7.89
C GLY A 86 -11.12 -23.85 8.29
N MET A 87 -12.01 -22.90 8.51
CA MET A 87 -11.66 -21.59 9.08
C MET A 87 -11.56 -21.65 10.60
N LYS A 88 -10.63 -20.88 11.14
CA LYS A 88 -10.52 -20.57 12.57
C LYS A 88 -11.09 -19.19 12.87
N PRO A 89 -11.42 -18.86 14.13
CA PRO A 89 -11.78 -17.51 14.51
C PRO A 89 -10.75 -16.49 14.03
N PHE A 90 -11.24 -15.44 13.37
CA PHE A 90 -10.46 -14.35 12.78
C PHE A 90 -9.57 -14.73 11.58
N ASP A 91 -9.72 -15.93 11.03
CA ASP A 91 -9.12 -16.24 9.72
C ASP A 91 -9.66 -15.28 8.65
N VAL A 92 -8.79 -14.92 7.72
CA VAL A 92 -9.13 -14.00 6.64
C VAL A 92 -9.97 -14.71 5.57
N LEU A 93 -11.02 -14.03 5.14
CA LEU A 93 -11.77 -14.31 3.92
C LEU A 93 -11.50 -13.18 2.94
N VAL A 94 -10.62 -13.39 1.98
CA VAL A 94 -10.40 -12.43 0.89
C VAL A 94 -11.43 -12.72 -0.19
N PHE A 95 -12.24 -11.72 -0.52
CA PHE A 95 -13.39 -11.90 -1.44
C PHE A 95 -13.29 -11.08 -2.72
N GLN A 96 -12.40 -10.08 -2.77
CA GLN A 96 -12.25 -9.23 -3.93
C GLN A 96 -10.79 -8.86 -4.17
N TYR A 97 -10.43 -8.71 -5.44
CA TYR A 97 -9.21 -7.98 -5.82
C TYR A 97 -9.42 -7.13 -7.07
N SER A 98 -8.60 -6.09 -7.16
CA SER A 98 -8.39 -5.27 -8.35
C SER A 98 -6.92 -5.40 -8.77
N LEU A 99 -6.67 -5.81 -10.00
CA LEU A 99 -5.34 -5.99 -10.58
C LEU A 99 -5.21 -5.18 -11.86
N HIS A 100 -4.40 -4.13 -11.85
CA HIS A 100 -4.00 -3.41 -13.05
C HIS A 100 -2.60 -3.85 -13.45
N ILE A 101 -2.38 -4.12 -14.72
CA ILE A 101 -1.10 -4.59 -15.26
C ILE A 101 -0.68 -3.64 -16.36
N GLU A 102 0.47 -3.02 -16.16
CA GLU A 102 1.10 -2.11 -17.13
C GLU A 102 2.28 -2.80 -17.82
N GLU A 103 2.17 -2.98 -19.11
CA GLU A 103 3.22 -3.55 -19.96
C GLU A 103 3.23 -2.85 -21.32
N GLN A 104 4.41 -2.47 -21.81
CA GLN A 104 4.58 -1.82 -23.12
C GLN A 104 3.65 -0.60 -23.33
N GLN A 105 3.49 0.23 -22.29
CA GLN A 105 2.59 1.40 -22.28
C GLN A 105 1.10 1.07 -22.45
N LYS A 106 0.73 -0.20 -22.26
CA LYS A 106 -0.67 -0.63 -22.22
C LYS A 106 -1.04 -0.99 -20.81
N LEU A 107 -2.19 -0.52 -20.36
CA LEU A 107 -2.78 -0.86 -19.08
C LEU A 107 -3.98 -1.79 -19.33
N ARG A 108 -4.01 -2.93 -18.65
CA ARG A 108 -5.18 -3.81 -18.61
C ARG A 108 -5.63 -4.00 -17.17
N HIS A 109 -6.90 -4.21 -16.97
CA HIS A 109 -7.51 -4.47 -15.67
C HIS A 109 -8.11 -5.88 -15.64
N VAL A 110 -7.92 -6.55 -14.49
CA VAL A 110 -8.56 -7.81 -14.14
C VAL A 110 -9.10 -7.67 -12.73
N GLY A 111 -10.36 -7.99 -12.53
CA GLY A 111 -10.99 -7.98 -11.21
C GLY A 111 -11.58 -9.34 -10.89
N PHE A 112 -11.71 -9.60 -9.60
CA PHE A 112 -12.46 -10.73 -9.05
C PHE A 112 -13.31 -10.21 -7.91
N ILE A 113 -14.53 -10.71 -7.85
CA ILE A 113 -15.41 -10.58 -6.70
C ILE A 113 -16.06 -11.94 -6.46
N GLY A 114 -15.97 -12.45 -5.25
CA GLY A 114 -16.50 -13.74 -4.89
C GLY A 114 -17.63 -13.65 -3.90
N GLU A 115 -18.45 -14.69 -3.87
CA GLU A 115 -19.54 -14.87 -2.91
C GLU A 115 -19.34 -16.19 -2.15
N GLY A 116 -19.81 -16.25 -0.90
CA GLY A 116 -19.68 -17.43 -0.08
C GLY A 116 -18.22 -17.79 0.23
N ASP A 117 -17.88 -19.06 0.33
CA ASP A 117 -16.49 -19.49 0.48
C ASP A 117 -15.73 -19.41 -0.86
N CYS A 118 -15.33 -18.21 -1.19
CA CYS A 118 -14.64 -17.93 -2.44
C CYS A 118 -13.10 -18.02 -2.34
N ARG A 119 -12.53 -18.36 -1.17
CA ARG A 119 -11.07 -18.34 -0.92
C ARG A 119 -10.26 -19.09 -1.96
N ARG A 120 -10.65 -20.32 -2.28
CA ARG A 120 -9.97 -21.15 -3.31
C ARG A 120 -10.12 -20.56 -4.71
N ALA A 121 -11.34 -20.16 -5.08
CA ALA A 121 -11.61 -19.53 -6.37
C ALA A 121 -10.85 -18.21 -6.54
N PHE A 122 -10.75 -17.41 -5.46
CA PHE A 122 -9.92 -16.21 -5.42
C PHE A 122 -8.45 -16.52 -5.74
N LEU A 123 -7.85 -17.51 -5.04
CA LEU A 123 -6.46 -17.90 -5.25
C LEU A 123 -6.20 -18.38 -6.68
N GLU A 124 -7.04 -19.26 -7.19
CA GLU A 124 -6.92 -19.80 -8.55
C GLU A 124 -7.04 -18.70 -9.60
N HIS A 125 -8.01 -17.80 -9.44
CA HIS A 125 -8.22 -16.70 -10.37
C HIS A 125 -7.06 -15.70 -10.33
N LEU A 126 -6.58 -15.30 -9.13
CA LEU A 126 -5.43 -14.41 -8.99
C LEU A 126 -4.18 -15.01 -9.64
N LEU A 127 -3.85 -16.26 -9.31
CA LEU A 127 -2.67 -16.95 -9.81
C LEU A 127 -2.72 -17.26 -11.31
N ALA A 128 -3.90 -17.27 -11.93
CA ALA A 128 -4.06 -17.40 -13.37
C ALA A 128 -3.80 -16.08 -14.13
N HIS A 129 -4.03 -14.93 -13.50
CA HIS A 129 -4.01 -13.63 -14.18
C HIS A 129 -2.82 -12.75 -13.81
N ILE A 130 -2.24 -12.92 -12.61
CA ILE A 130 -1.07 -12.14 -12.20
C ILE A 130 0.17 -12.53 -13.03
N PRO A 131 0.96 -11.60 -13.57
CA PRO A 131 2.17 -11.91 -14.29
C PRO A 131 3.15 -12.73 -13.45
N LYS A 132 3.88 -13.64 -14.08
CA LYS A 132 4.89 -14.48 -13.41
C LYS A 132 6.17 -13.73 -13.05
N THR A 133 6.39 -12.57 -13.64
CA THR A 133 7.57 -11.72 -13.46
C THR A 133 7.16 -10.27 -13.28
N GLY A 134 8.12 -9.40 -12.98
CA GLY A 134 7.87 -7.97 -12.82
C GLY A 134 7.48 -7.58 -11.39
N THR A 135 7.39 -6.30 -11.15
CA THR A 135 7.09 -5.73 -9.82
C THR A 135 5.58 -5.72 -9.56
N ILE A 136 5.20 -6.01 -8.34
CA ILE A 136 3.83 -5.87 -7.85
C ILE A 136 3.82 -4.73 -6.84
N LEU A 137 3.17 -3.62 -7.21
CA LEU A 137 2.97 -2.47 -6.33
C LEU A 137 1.69 -2.68 -5.53
N VAL A 138 1.79 -2.50 -4.24
CA VAL A 138 0.70 -2.57 -3.28
C VAL A 138 0.76 -1.36 -2.35
N TYR A 139 -0.28 -1.12 -1.58
CA TYR A 139 -0.30 -0.12 -0.53
C TYR A 139 -0.37 -0.80 0.84
N ASN A 140 0.53 -0.42 1.77
CA ASN A 140 0.63 -1.03 3.09
C ASN A 140 0.90 -2.56 3.02
N MET A 141 1.91 -2.94 2.28
CA MET A 141 2.26 -4.33 1.96
C MET A 141 2.19 -5.30 3.15
N ASP A 142 2.88 -4.96 4.24
CA ASP A 142 2.99 -5.84 5.41
C ASP A 142 1.71 -5.86 6.28
N GLY A 143 0.85 -4.85 6.17
CA GLY A 143 -0.44 -4.78 6.87
C GLY A 143 -1.63 -5.29 6.04
N ALA A 144 -1.48 -5.37 4.73
CA ALA A 144 -2.55 -5.68 3.80
C ALA A 144 -2.21 -6.87 2.88
N GLU A 145 -1.87 -6.65 1.62
CA GLU A 145 -1.88 -7.68 0.57
C GLU A 145 -0.95 -8.86 0.86
N LYS A 146 0.31 -8.60 1.24
CA LYS A 146 1.26 -9.65 1.56
C LYS A 146 0.80 -10.49 2.75
N LEU A 147 0.33 -9.82 3.82
CA LEU A 147 -0.17 -10.51 5.00
C LEU A 147 -1.37 -11.40 4.67
N ARG A 148 -2.29 -10.92 3.80
CA ARG A 148 -3.45 -11.73 3.37
C ARG A 148 -3.02 -12.95 2.57
N LEU A 149 -2.05 -12.83 1.66
CA LEU A 149 -1.52 -13.99 0.93
C LEU A 149 -0.83 -15.00 1.86
N VAL A 150 -0.08 -14.55 2.85
CA VAL A 150 0.52 -15.43 3.87
C VAL A 150 -0.55 -16.17 4.67
N GLN A 151 -1.61 -15.47 5.10
CA GLN A 151 -2.73 -16.09 5.82
C GLN A 151 -3.50 -17.10 4.94
N LEU A 152 -3.69 -16.79 3.66
CA LEU A 152 -4.29 -17.73 2.72
C LEU A 152 -3.41 -18.97 2.47
N ALA A 153 -2.08 -18.79 2.41
CA ALA A 153 -1.14 -19.90 2.32
C ALA A 153 -1.21 -20.83 3.55
N GLN A 154 -1.47 -20.30 4.74
CA GLN A 154 -1.71 -21.11 5.94
C GLN A 154 -3.02 -21.90 5.89
N GLN A 155 -4.06 -21.34 5.26
CA GLN A 155 -5.35 -22.02 5.07
C GLN A 155 -5.30 -23.05 3.93
N PHE A 156 -4.48 -22.78 2.90
CA PHE A 156 -4.33 -23.61 1.70
C PHE A 156 -2.84 -23.86 1.40
N PRO A 157 -2.16 -24.74 2.15
CA PRO A 157 -0.71 -24.94 2.02
C PRO A 157 -0.25 -25.39 0.62
N GLU A 158 -1.11 -26.01 -0.15
CA GLU A 158 -0.83 -26.41 -1.54
C GLU A 158 -0.57 -25.25 -2.50
N TYR A 159 -0.97 -24.03 -2.12
CA TYR A 159 -0.69 -22.82 -2.90
C TYR A 159 0.53 -22.02 -2.39
N GLU A 160 1.13 -22.39 -1.26
CA GLU A 160 2.17 -21.59 -0.59
C GLU A 160 3.32 -21.22 -1.51
N GLU A 161 3.90 -22.19 -2.23
CA GLU A 161 5.02 -21.94 -3.12
C GLU A 161 4.67 -20.93 -4.23
N ARG A 162 3.50 -21.09 -4.84
CA ARG A 162 3.02 -20.17 -5.88
C ARG A 162 2.75 -18.78 -5.33
N LEU A 163 2.14 -18.67 -4.16
CA LEU A 163 1.86 -17.40 -3.49
C LEU A 163 3.16 -16.71 -3.05
N ARG A 164 4.18 -17.48 -2.64
CA ARG A 164 5.51 -16.96 -2.32
C ARG A 164 6.12 -16.22 -3.50
N THR A 165 6.03 -16.74 -4.71
CA THR A 165 6.50 -16.06 -5.92
C THR A 165 5.78 -14.74 -6.20
N VAL A 166 4.59 -14.54 -5.65
CA VAL A 166 3.84 -13.29 -5.74
C VAL A 166 4.32 -12.29 -4.71
N TRP A 167 4.29 -12.64 -3.41
CA TRP A 167 4.63 -11.67 -2.36
C TRP A 167 6.11 -11.27 -2.32
N GLU A 168 7.04 -12.11 -2.80
CA GLU A 168 8.46 -11.76 -2.90
C GLU A 168 8.76 -10.66 -3.94
N ARG A 169 7.82 -10.39 -4.85
CA ARG A 169 7.89 -9.32 -5.85
C ARG A 169 7.10 -8.06 -5.47
N MET A 170 6.45 -8.08 -4.30
CA MET A 170 5.72 -6.93 -3.82
C MET A 170 6.65 -5.81 -3.37
N VAL A 171 6.24 -4.59 -3.63
CA VAL A 171 6.89 -3.34 -3.22
C VAL A 171 5.80 -2.36 -2.79
N ASP A 172 6.06 -1.63 -1.68
CA ASP A 172 5.17 -0.63 -1.10
C ASP A 172 5.67 0.80 -1.41
#